data_1268f685ebe4c31b12d81b0a7ff65202
#
_entry.id   1268f685ebe4c31b12d81b0a7ff65202
#
_cell.length_a   1.000
_cell.length_b   1.000
_cell.length_c   1.000
_cell.angle_alpha   90.00
_cell.angle_beta   90.00
_cell.angle_gamma   90.00
#
_symmetry.space_group_name_H-M   'P 1'
#
loop_
_entity.id
_entity.type
_entity.pdbx_description
1 polymer ?
#
loop_
_entity_poly.entity_id
_entity_poly.type
_entity_poly.pdbx_seq_one_letter_code
_entity_poly.pdbx_strand_id
1 'polypeptide(L)'
;RLVALCAERGIEMVVGLLAILKAGGAYVPLDPSHPPERLRRMLDDTNPVAVLVDDIGADALASFESHVAARSPRVHLSRDIAQWRACSPANPSTPRERAARRLAYVIYTSGSSGEPKGVMNEHRGVVNRLWWMQQTYALDERDAVLQKTPFSFDVS
;
A
#
# COMPACT_ATOMS: atom_id res chain seq x y z
N ARG A 1 11.77 -1.93 2.79
CA ARG A 1 11.58 -1.99 1.33
C ARG A 1 10.21 -1.46 0.99
N LEU A 2 10.07 -0.75 -0.15
CA LEU A 2 8.79 -0.23 -0.63
C LEU A 2 8.12 -1.25 -1.55
N VAL A 3 6.80 -1.39 -1.42
CA VAL A 3 5.96 -2.21 -2.30
C VAL A 3 4.81 -1.32 -2.76
N ALA A 4 4.64 -1.18 -4.07
CA ALA A 4 3.52 -0.43 -4.61
C ALA A 4 2.24 -1.27 -4.57
N LEU A 5 1.11 -0.62 -4.33
CA LEU A 5 -0.22 -1.23 -4.35
C LEU A 5 -1.12 -0.37 -5.24
N CYS A 6 -1.44 -0.87 -6.42
CA CYS A 6 -2.34 -0.24 -7.38
C CYS A 6 -3.60 -1.07 -7.51
N ALA A 7 -4.63 -0.69 -6.78
CA ALA A 7 -5.89 -1.42 -6.72
C ALA A 7 -7.05 -0.49 -6.42
N GLU A 8 -8.24 -0.85 -6.89
CA GLU A 8 -9.46 -0.19 -6.44
C GLU A 8 -9.79 -0.50 -4.99
N ARG A 9 -10.69 0.30 -4.45
CA ARG A 9 -11.23 0.09 -3.13
C ARG A 9 -12.02 -1.23 -3.07
N GLY A 10 -11.52 -2.17 -2.28
CA GLY A 10 -12.10 -3.49 -2.15
C GLY A 10 -11.38 -4.34 -1.13
N ILE A 11 -11.77 -5.58 -1.03
CA ILE A 11 -11.16 -6.56 -0.12
C ILE A 11 -9.71 -6.82 -0.53
N GLU A 12 -9.44 -6.93 -1.84
CA GLU A 12 -8.11 -7.15 -2.41
C GLU A 12 -7.13 -6.05 -2.00
N MET A 13 -7.56 -4.78 -2.03
CA MET A 13 -6.76 -3.65 -1.57
C MET A 13 -6.36 -3.81 -0.10
N VAL A 14 -7.32 -4.14 0.78
CA VAL A 14 -7.06 -4.32 2.22
C VAL A 14 -6.12 -5.52 2.45
N VAL A 15 -6.36 -6.62 1.76
CA VAL A 15 -5.50 -7.82 1.83
C VAL A 15 -4.08 -7.49 1.38
N GLY A 16 -3.93 -6.78 0.25
CA GLY A 16 -2.63 -6.36 -0.27
C GLY A 16 -1.88 -5.45 0.71
N LEU A 17 -2.57 -4.45 1.29
CA LEU A 17 -2.01 -3.54 2.28
C LEU A 17 -1.49 -4.29 3.51
N LEU A 18 -2.33 -5.15 4.09
CA LEU A 18 -1.96 -5.94 5.26
C LEU A 18 -0.84 -6.94 4.96
N ALA A 19 -0.84 -7.54 3.78
CA ALA A 19 0.21 -8.46 3.35
C ALA A 19 1.58 -7.76 3.28
N ILE A 20 1.63 -6.55 2.71
CA ILE A 20 2.86 -5.73 2.66
C ILE A 20 3.39 -5.46 4.06
N LEU A 21 2.54 -4.99 4.97
CA LEU A 21 2.93 -4.69 6.35
C LEU A 21 3.38 -5.94 7.11
N LYS A 22 2.67 -7.07 6.95
CA LYS A 22 3.04 -8.37 7.56
C LYS A 22 4.36 -8.91 7.03
N ALA A 23 4.68 -8.67 5.75
CA ALA A 23 5.97 -9.01 5.16
C ALA A 23 7.11 -8.07 5.60
N GLY A 24 6.82 -7.05 6.40
CA GLY A 24 7.80 -6.06 6.88
C GLY A 24 8.18 -5.01 5.83
N GLY A 25 7.37 -4.88 4.78
CA GLY A 25 7.45 -3.81 3.78
C GLY A 25 6.70 -2.55 4.20
N ALA A 26 6.88 -1.47 3.43
CA ALA A 26 6.07 -0.26 3.51
C ALA A 26 5.31 -0.10 2.20
N TYR A 27 4.02 0.18 2.26
CA TYR A 27 3.23 0.32 1.05
C TYR A 27 3.32 1.72 0.45
N VAL A 28 3.22 1.77 -0.88
CA VAL A 28 3.07 2.99 -1.67
C VAL A 28 1.72 2.87 -2.39
N PRO A 29 0.68 3.59 -1.95
CA PRO A 29 -0.63 3.51 -2.58
C PRO A 29 -0.64 4.26 -3.91
N LEU A 30 -1.07 3.58 -4.96
CA LEU A 30 -1.27 4.13 -6.29
C LEU A 30 -2.76 4.06 -6.61
N ASP A 31 -3.39 5.22 -6.80
CA ASP A 31 -4.79 5.27 -7.19
C ASP A 31 -4.91 5.02 -8.70
N PRO A 32 -5.60 3.96 -9.16
CA PRO A 32 -5.72 3.64 -10.58
C PRO A 32 -6.38 4.75 -11.41
N SER A 33 -7.13 5.65 -10.77
CA SER A 33 -7.76 6.80 -11.44
C SER A 33 -6.80 7.94 -11.78
N HIS A 34 -5.57 7.90 -11.26
CA HIS A 34 -4.56 8.90 -11.58
C HIS A 34 -4.10 8.79 -13.04
N PRO A 35 -3.71 9.91 -13.68
CA PRO A 35 -3.12 9.88 -15.00
C PRO A 35 -1.90 8.94 -15.05
N PRO A 36 -1.70 8.18 -16.15
CA PRO A 36 -0.60 7.22 -16.27
C PRO A 36 0.78 7.83 -16.01
N GLU A 37 1.01 9.06 -16.45
CA GLU A 37 2.26 9.77 -16.23
C GLU A 37 2.55 10.02 -14.73
N ARG A 38 1.51 10.29 -13.93
CA ARG A 38 1.65 10.43 -12.49
C ARG A 38 2.00 9.10 -11.83
N LEU A 39 1.32 8.01 -12.22
CA LEU A 39 1.61 6.66 -11.72
C LEU A 39 3.05 6.26 -12.06
N ARG A 40 3.48 6.51 -13.30
CA ARG A 40 4.84 6.22 -13.74
C ARG A 40 5.88 6.96 -12.90
N ARG A 41 5.70 8.28 -12.68
CA ARG A 41 6.61 9.08 -11.85
C ARG A 41 6.70 8.55 -10.42
N MET A 42 5.58 8.19 -9.80
CA MET A 42 5.56 7.65 -8.44
C MET A 42 6.31 6.31 -8.37
N LEU A 43 6.17 5.45 -9.39
CA LEU A 43 6.91 4.19 -9.48
C LEU A 43 8.41 4.40 -9.71
N ASP A 44 8.78 5.36 -10.55
CA ASP A 44 10.18 5.70 -10.82
C ASP A 44 10.86 6.25 -9.56
N ASP A 45 10.20 7.15 -8.84
CA ASP A 45 10.73 7.77 -7.62
C ASP A 45 10.86 6.77 -6.46
N THR A 46 9.86 5.92 -6.27
CA THR A 46 9.84 4.95 -5.17
C THR A 46 10.65 3.69 -5.45
N ASN A 47 10.86 3.33 -6.71
CA ASN A 47 11.55 2.12 -7.16
C ASN A 47 11.16 0.89 -6.30
N PRO A 48 9.88 0.50 -6.27
CA PRO A 48 9.39 -0.53 -5.37
C PRO A 48 9.96 -1.90 -5.72
N VAL A 49 10.13 -2.77 -4.73
CA VAL A 49 10.63 -4.13 -4.95
C VAL A 49 9.58 -5.09 -5.53
N ALA A 50 8.32 -4.70 -5.49
CA ALA A 50 7.19 -5.41 -6.10
C ALA A 50 6.02 -4.46 -6.29
N VAL A 51 5.11 -4.79 -7.20
CA VAL A 51 3.86 -4.07 -7.45
C VAL A 51 2.69 -5.04 -7.32
N LEU A 52 1.82 -4.82 -6.34
CA LEU A 52 0.57 -5.55 -6.18
C LEU A 52 -0.53 -4.84 -6.96
N VAL A 53 -1.32 -5.60 -7.70
CA VAL A 53 -2.42 -5.07 -8.53
C VAL A 53 -3.67 -5.93 -8.43
N ASP A 54 -4.84 -5.31 -8.62
CA ASP A 54 -6.07 -5.95 -9.07
C ASP A 54 -6.23 -5.79 -10.59
N ASP A 55 -7.39 -6.15 -11.14
CA ASP A 55 -7.65 -6.01 -12.59
C ASP A 55 -7.58 -4.54 -13.05
N ILE A 56 -8.18 -3.62 -12.30
CA ILE A 56 -8.22 -2.18 -12.61
C ILE A 56 -6.83 -1.55 -12.50
N GLY A 57 -6.09 -1.90 -11.45
CA GLY A 57 -4.71 -1.45 -11.27
C GLY A 57 -3.78 -1.99 -12.36
N ALA A 58 -3.98 -3.23 -12.80
CA ALA A 58 -3.21 -3.81 -13.89
C ALA A 58 -3.45 -3.03 -15.21
N ASP A 59 -4.71 -2.71 -15.51
CA ASP A 59 -5.10 -1.94 -16.68
C ASP A 59 -4.53 -0.50 -16.64
N ALA A 60 -4.58 0.14 -15.47
CA ALA A 60 -4.02 1.49 -15.29
C ALA A 60 -2.50 1.53 -15.53
N LEU A 61 -1.78 0.44 -15.26
CA LEU A 61 -0.34 0.33 -15.46
C LEU A 61 0.06 -0.25 -16.83
N ALA A 62 -0.90 -0.68 -17.65
CA ALA A 62 -0.63 -1.41 -18.91
C ALA A 62 0.21 -0.60 -19.91
N SER A 63 0.00 0.71 -19.98
CA SER A 63 0.70 1.58 -20.96
C SER A 63 2.22 1.68 -20.75
N PHE A 64 2.72 1.31 -19.55
CA PHE A 64 4.14 1.32 -19.21
C PHE A 64 4.58 0.04 -18.50
N GLU A 65 3.87 -1.05 -18.78
CA GLU A 65 4.11 -2.36 -18.16
C GLU A 65 5.56 -2.85 -18.34
N SER A 66 6.12 -2.74 -19.54
CA SER A 66 7.51 -3.16 -19.82
C SER A 66 8.52 -2.41 -18.96
N HIS A 67 8.27 -1.16 -18.67
CA HIS A 67 9.12 -0.33 -17.81
C HIS A 67 9.05 -0.77 -16.35
N VAL A 68 7.86 -1.10 -15.85
CA VAL A 68 7.65 -1.58 -14.48
C VAL A 68 8.16 -3.00 -14.31
N ALA A 69 7.80 -3.91 -15.21
CA ALA A 69 8.16 -5.33 -15.13
C ALA A 69 9.67 -5.58 -15.18
N ALA A 70 10.43 -4.70 -15.86
CA ALA A 70 11.88 -4.79 -15.90
C ALA A 70 12.56 -4.54 -14.53
N ARG A 71 11.86 -3.87 -13.61
CA ARG A 71 12.41 -3.45 -12.31
C ARG A 71 11.76 -4.13 -11.12
N SER A 72 10.46 -4.43 -11.22
CA SER A 72 9.65 -4.89 -10.09
C SER A 72 8.70 -5.99 -10.52
N PRO A 73 8.75 -7.19 -9.93
CA PRO A 73 7.77 -8.22 -10.20
C PRO A 73 6.37 -7.72 -9.86
N ARG A 74 5.41 -8.07 -10.72
CA ARG A 74 4.01 -7.80 -10.48
C ARG A 74 3.35 -9.02 -9.87
N VAL A 75 2.49 -8.79 -8.88
CA VAL A 75 1.68 -9.81 -8.21
C VAL A 75 0.22 -9.40 -8.36
N HIS A 76 -0.57 -10.22 -9.01
CA HIS A 76 -1.98 -9.98 -9.20
C HIS A 76 -2.79 -10.58 -8.04
N LEU A 77 -3.49 -9.74 -7.29
CA LEU A 77 -4.13 -10.11 -6.03
C LEU A 77 -5.21 -11.20 -6.16
N SER A 78 -5.88 -11.30 -7.30
CA SER A 78 -6.89 -12.33 -7.54
C SER A 78 -6.41 -13.46 -8.47
N ARG A 79 -5.68 -13.13 -9.55
CA ARG A 79 -5.29 -14.12 -10.56
C ARG A 79 -4.16 -15.02 -10.10
N ASP A 80 -3.23 -14.51 -9.29
CA ASP A 80 -2.07 -15.25 -8.79
C ASP A 80 -2.35 -16.00 -7.48
N ILE A 81 -3.61 -16.09 -7.06
CA ILE A 81 -4.00 -16.69 -5.78
C ILE A 81 -3.47 -18.12 -5.60
N ALA A 82 -3.30 -18.87 -6.67
CA ALA A 82 -2.75 -20.22 -6.64
C ALA A 82 -1.30 -20.25 -6.15
N GLN A 83 -0.53 -19.17 -6.35
CA GLN A 83 0.89 -19.09 -5.97
C GLN A 83 1.08 -19.02 -4.45
N TRP A 84 0.15 -18.40 -3.73
CA TRP A 84 0.26 -18.28 -2.26
C TRP A 84 -0.74 -19.13 -1.49
N ARG A 85 -1.74 -19.74 -2.14
CA ARG A 85 -2.71 -20.62 -1.48
C ARG A 85 -2.08 -21.82 -0.79
N ALA A 86 -0.94 -22.28 -1.29
CA ALA A 86 -0.16 -23.37 -0.69
C ALA A 86 0.81 -22.89 0.41
N CYS A 87 0.95 -21.60 0.60
CA CYS A 87 1.82 -21.04 1.64
C CYS A 87 1.18 -21.20 3.03
N SER A 88 2.02 -21.23 4.07
CA SER A 88 1.55 -21.25 5.45
C SER A 88 0.68 -20.04 5.77
N PRO A 89 -0.50 -20.21 6.40
CA PRO A 89 -1.33 -19.10 6.85
C PRO A 89 -0.78 -18.40 8.11
N ALA A 90 0.29 -18.93 8.72
CA ALA A 90 0.89 -18.35 9.89
C ALA A 90 1.49 -16.97 9.60
N ASN A 91 1.47 -16.09 10.61
CA ASN A 91 2.15 -14.81 10.47
C ASN A 91 3.65 -15.00 10.24
N PRO A 92 4.27 -14.28 9.30
CA PRO A 92 5.72 -14.32 9.13
C PRO A 92 6.44 -13.94 10.42
N SER A 93 7.53 -14.64 10.71
CA SER A 93 8.43 -14.26 11.79
C SER A 93 9.25 -13.03 11.36
N THR A 94 8.80 -11.86 11.71
CA THR A 94 9.56 -10.62 11.47
C THR A 94 10.34 -10.24 12.72
N PRO A 95 11.63 -9.85 12.60
CA PRO A 95 12.39 -9.34 13.73
C PRO A 95 11.68 -8.12 14.33
N ARG A 96 11.32 -8.21 15.63
CA ARG A 96 10.63 -7.12 16.34
C ARG A 96 11.54 -5.93 16.62
N GLU A 97 12.84 -6.13 16.58
CA GLU A 97 13.82 -5.08 16.80
C GLU A 97 13.67 -3.98 15.75
N ARG A 98 13.48 -2.75 16.25
CA ARG A 98 13.25 -1.53 15.45
C ARG A 98 11.97 -1.52 14.59
N ALA A 99 11.03 -2.45 14.78
CA ALA A 99 9.80 -2.50 14.01
C ALA A 99 9.04 -1.16 14.06
N ALA A 100 8.98 -0.52 15.23
CA ALA A 100 8.30 0.76 15.43
C ALA A 100 8.84 1.93 14.57
N ARG A 101 10.14 1.89 14.22
CA ARG A 101 10.81 2.92 13.40
C ARG A 101 10.89 2.56 11.92
N ARG A 102 10.35 1.40 11.51
CA ARG A 102 10.25 1.07 10.08
C ARG A 102 9.13 1.87 9.45
N LEU A 103 9.27 2.18 8.18
CA LEU A 103 8.20 2.80 7.41
C LEU A 103 7.01 1.84 7.33
N ALA A 104 5.82 2.39 7.55
CA ALA A 104 4.55 1.72 7.29
C ALA A 104 4.08 2.05 5.87
N TYR A 105 4.22 3.32 5.44
CA TYR A 105 3.80 3.75 4.12
C TYR A 105 4.53 4.99 3.63
N VAL A 106 4.41 5.25 2.32
CA VAL A 106 4.78 6.50 1.66
C VAL A 106 3.59 6.97 0.86
N ILE A 107 2.97 8.09 1.25
CA ILE A 107 1.83 8.69 0.54
C ILE A 107 2.27 9.96 -0.16
N TYR A 108 1.86 10.12 -1.43
CA TYR A 108 2.20 11.29 -2.23
C TYR A 108 1.19 12.41 -2.03
N THR A 109 1.71 13.58 -1.67
CA THR A 109 0.92 14.80 -1.55
C THR A 109 1.29 15.79 -2.66
N SER A 110 0.40 16.74 -2.94
CA SER A 110 0.70 17.85 -3.87
C SER A 110 1.79 18.75 -3.27
N GLY A 111 2.94 18.82 -3.92
CA GLY A 111 4.01 19.73 -3.49
C GLY A 111 3.70 21.18 -3.88
N SER A 112 4.18 22.14 -3.09
CA SER A 112 4.08 23.57 -3.38
C SER A 112 4.76 23.99 -4.69
N SER A 113 5.70 23.17 -5.18
CA SER A 113 6.40 23.34 -6.46
C SER A 113 5.67 22.68 -7.65
N GLY A 114 4.48 22.11 -7.45
CA GLY A 114 3.72 21.37 -8.48
C GLY A 114 4.12 19.90 -8.62
N GLU A 115 5.30 19.51 -8.13
CA GLU A 115 5.73 18.10 -8.16
C GLU A 115 5.24 17.35 -6.91
N PRO A 116 4.66 16.16 -7.06
CA PRO A 116 4.22 15.35 -5.92
C PRO A 116 5.41 14.96 -5.04
N LYS A 117 5.21 14.98 -3.72
CA LYS A 117 6.22 14.61 -2.71
C LYS A 117 5.75 13.40 -1.92
N GLY A 118 6.59 12.38 -1.81
CA GLY A 118 6.35 11.20 -1.00
C GLY A 118 6.57 11.48 0.49
N VAL A 119 5.51 11.45 1.28
CA VAL A 119 5.57 11.61 2.75
C VAL A 119 5.68 10.24 3.39
N MET A 120 6.75 10.04 4.14
CA MET A 120 7.10 8.79 4.81
C MET A 120 6.54 8.76 6.23
N ASN A 121 5.79 7.71 6.57
CA ASN A 121 5.29 7.49 7.92
C ASN A 121 5.81 6.18 8.52
N GLU A 122 6.27 6.24 9.76
CA GLU A 122 6.73 5.06 10.52
C GLU A 122 5.56 4.38 11.24
N HIS A 123 5.71 3.07 11.50
CA HIS A 123 4.71 2.31 12.27
C HIS A 123 4.35 2.96 13.61
N ARG A 124 5.32 3.57 14.32
CA ARG A 124 5.04 4.24 15.60
C ARG A 124 4.06 5.40 15.47
N GLY A 125 4.10 6.15 14.35
CA GLY A 125 3.15 7.23 14.09
C GLY A 125 1.74 6.71 13.87
N VAL A 126 1.62 5.64 13.08
CA VAL A 126 0.33 4.95 12.83
C VAL A 126 -0.24 4.38 14.12
N VAL A 127 0.56 3.65 14.90
CA VAL A 127 0.14 3.09 16.18
C VAL A 127 -0.31 4.17 17.17
N ASN A 128 0.44 5.27 17.27
CA ASN A 128 0.07 6.39 18.13
C ASN A 128 -1.30 7.00 17.71
N ARG A 129 -1.53 7.15 16.40
CA ARG A 129 -2.81 7.64 15.88
C ARG A 129 -3.96 6.69 16.18
N LEU A 130 -3.78 5.39 15.92
CA LEU A 130 -4.79 4.37 16.20
C LEU A 130 -5.07 4.25 17.70
N TRP A 131 -4.04 4.33 18.53
CA TRP A 131 -4.21 4.34 19.99
C TRP A 131 -5.07 5.52 20.45
N TRP A 132 -4.77 6.73 19.98
CA TRP A 132 -5.57 7.91 20.29
C TRP A 132 -7.04 7.75 19.84
N MET A 133 -7.25 7.26 18.62
CA MET A 133 -8.61 7.02 18.10
C MET A 133 -9.36 6.01 18.98
N GLN A 134 -8.70 4.92 19.38
CA GLN A 134 -9.32 3.91 20.24
C GLN A 134 -9.69 4.48 21.62
N GLN A 135 -8.82 5.31 22.20
CA GLN A 135 -9.16 5.98 23.47
C GLN A 135 -10.30 6.98 23.34
N THR A 136 -10.43 7.63 22.19
CA THR A 136 -11.43 8.67 21.95
C THR A 136 -12.79 8.09 21.58
N TYR A 137 -12.81 7.07 20.71
CA TYR A 137 -14.05 6.54 20.13
C TYR A 137 -14.47 5.19 20.74
N ALA A 138 -13.59 4.52 21.47
CA ALA A 138 -13.86 3.23 22.12
C ALA A 138 -14.48 2.19 21.17
N LEU A 139 -13.98 2.12 19.93
CA LEU A 139 -14.49 1.23 18.88
C LEU A 139 -14.44 -0.23 19.32
N ASP A 140 -15.52 -0.98 19.06
CA ASP A 140 -15.63 -2.40 19.37
C ASP A 140 -16.18 -3.21 18.17
N GLU A 141 -16.40 -4.50 18.36
CA GLU A 141 -16.85 -5.44 17.32
C GLU A 141 -18.25 -5.15 16.75
N ARG A 142 -19.03 -4.27 17.38
CA ARG A 142 -20.37 -3.85 16.94
C ARG A 142 -20.31 -2.65 16.02
N ASP A 143 -19.16 -2.00 15.93
CA ASP A 143 -18.99 -0.80 15.13
C ASP A 143 -18.67 -1.15 13.67
N ALA A 144 -19.14 -0.32 12.76
CA ALA A 144 -18.81 -0.38 11.35
C ALA A 144 -18.10 0.91 10.93
N VAL A 145 -16.89 0.77 10.39
CA VAL A 145 -16.09 1.91 9.91
C VAL A 145 -16.24 2.03 8.40
N LEU A 146 -16.74 3.18 7.93
CA LEU A 146 -16.85 3.46 6.51
C LEU A 146 -15.49 3.88 5.94
N GLN A 147 -14.87 3.02 5.14
CA GLN A 147 -13.67 3.35 4.37
C GLN A 147 -14.07 4.15 3.12
N LYS A 148 -14.29 5.47 3.27
CA LYS A 148 -14.72 6.39 2.20
C LYS A 148 -13.53 7.08 1.52
N THR A 149 -12.55 7.51 2.28
CA THR A 149 -11.40 8.26 1.77
C THR A 149 -10.52 7.34 0.91
N PRO A 150 -10.04 7.79 -0.26
CA PRO A 150 -9.04 7.02 -1.02
C PRO A 150 -7.82 6.73 -0.16
N PHE A 151 -7.34 5.48 -0.18
CA PHE A 151 -6.21 5.06 0.64
C PHE A 151 -4.87 5.69 0.23
N SER A 152 -4.85 6.41 -0.89
CA SER A 152 -3.76 7.28 -1.32
C SER A 152 -3.71 8.62 -0.59
N PHE A 153 -4.69 8.91 0.29
CA PHE A 153 -4.72 10.08 1.15
C PHE A 153 -4.26 9.73 2.57
N ASP A 154 -3.55 10.66 3.21
CA ASP A 154 -2.99 10.53 4.57
C ASP A 154 -4.03 10.48 5.70
N VAL A 155 -5.29 10.75 5.40
CA VAL A 155 -6.43 10.65 6.33
C VAL A 155 -7.28 9.38 6.13
N SER A 156 -6.84 8.47 5.26
CA SER A 156 -7.57 7.21 5.00
C SER A 156 -7.41 6.20 6.11
#